data_025afdefe7419cd7704b773542e8a5d9
#
_entry.id   025afdefe7419cd7704b773542e8a5d9
#
_cell.length_a   1.000
_cell.length_b   1.000
_cell.length_c   1.000
_cell.angle_alpha   90.00
_cell.angle_beta   90.00
_cell.angle_gamma   90.00
#
_symmetry.space_group_name_H-M   'P 1'
#
loop_
_entity.id
_entity.type
_entity.pdbx_description
1 polymer ?
#
loop_
_entity_poly.entity_id
_entity_poly.type
_entity_poly.pdbx_seq_one_letter_code
_entity_poly.pdbx_strand_id
1 'polypeptide(L)'
;MSKPTIYIAAGHGGNDPGAVSGKYIEKALTLKTALACQNYLRNYECETVMARTTDKSCTVAYKMEEVEKKRPSLVLEIHYNAGGGEGCEVYYWHTHAPSKSLAQKVLAEMVKLGQKSRGIKESKAGTSYNFGMCRQAATTGIPSILGEYAFVDNAKDQAKINSDAKLRAVGEAYAKAAVSYLGLKKKAVEPAKPSGGGSAGAIAVGSTVKVSGAKYATGQTLSLI
;
A
#
# COMPACT_ATOMS: atom_id res chain seq x y z
N MET A 1 -5.87 6.98 -24.28
CA MET A 1 -5.06 7.54 -23.19
C MET A 1 -4.36 6.40 -22.47
N SER A 2 -3.09 6.54 -22.12
CA SER A 2 -2.35 5.53 -21.34
C SER A 2 -2.96 5.40 -19.94
N LYS A 3 -2.92 4.18 -19.37
CA LYS A 3 -3.39 3.95 -18.00
C LYS A 3 -2.50 4.71 -17.01
N PRO A 4 -3.08 5.36 -15.98
CA PRO A 4 -2.27 6.02 -14.97
C PRO A 4 -1.42 5.00 -14.19
N THR A 5 -0.18 5.37 -13.88
CA THR A 5 0.76 4.56 -13.12
C THR A 5 0.89 5.11 -11.70
N ILE A 6 0.81 4.24 -10.70
CA ILE A 6 0.99 4.58 -9.29
C ILE A 6 2.30 3.97 -8.79
N TYR A 7 3.21 4.82 -8.30
CA TYR A 7 4.44 4.37 -7.65
C TYR A 7 4.20 4.17 -6.15
N ILE A 8 4.48 2.96 -5.65
CA ILE A 8 4.27 2.58 -4.26
C ILE A 8 5.63 2.26 -3.63
N ALA A 9 6.05 3.08 -2.69
CA ALA A 9 7.31 2.94 -1.98
C ALA A 9 7.07 2.46 -0.54
N ALA A 10 7.46 1.22 -0.25
CA ALA A 10 7.60 0.77 1.12
C ALA A 10 8.86 1.38 1.72
N GLY A 11 8.73 2.12 2.82
CA GLY A 11 9.85 2.70 3.55
C GLY A 11 10.83 1.65 4.05
N HIS A 12 12.10 2.03 4.19
CA HIS A 12 13.20 1.18 4.70
C HIS A 12 13.41 -0.10 3.89
N GLY A 13 14.14 -1.09 4.43
CA GLY A 13 14.36 -2.40 3.81
C GLY A 13 15.82 -2.86 3.86
N GLY A 14 16.04 -4.17 3.76
CA GLY A 14 17.37 -4.77 3.87
C GLY A 14 18.01 -4.46 5.22
N ASN A 15 19.16 -3.79 5.21
CA ASN A 15 19.91 -3.42 6.42
C ASN A 15 19.32 -2.22 7.19
N ASP A 16 18.38 -1.49 6.59
CA ASP A 16 17.66 -0.40 7.26
C ASP A 16 16.34 -0.92 7.85
N PRO A 17 16.26 -1.15 9.17
CA PRO A 17 15.04 -1.65 9.80
C PRO A 17 13.95 -0.57 9.91
N GLY A 18 14.29 0.72 9.81
CA GLY A 18 13.44 1.81 10.26
C GLY A 18 13.23 1.81 11.77
N ALA A 19 12.13 2.31 12.24
CA ALA A 19 11.74 2.28 13.64
C ALA A 19 11.50 0.85 14.15
N VAL A 20 11.96 0.57 15.38
CA VAL A 20 11.84 -0.74 16.00
C VAL A 20 11.30 -0.61 17.43
N SER A 21 10.23 -1.36 17.74
CA SER A 21 9.68 -1.48 19.08
C SER A 21 9.19 -2.91 19.31
N GLY A 22 9.97 -3.73 20.01
CA GLY A 22 9.72 -5.15 20.20
C GLY A 22 9.59 -5.89 18.87
N LYS A 23 8.43 -6.52 18.63
CA LYS A 23 8.14 -7.24 17.37
C LYS A 23 7.76 -6.33 16.19
N TYR A 24 7.54 -5.05 16.43
CA TYR A 24 7.16 -4.11 15.39
C TYR A 24 8.43 -3.52 14.76
N ILE A 25 8.74 -3.95 13.55
CA ILE A 25 9.88 -3.50 12.75
C ILE A 25 9.31 -2.81 11.52
N GLU A 26 9.59 -1.53 11.37
CA GLU A 26 8.95 -0.68 10.36
C GLU A 26 9.10 -1.22 8.94
N LYS A 27 10.29 -1.66 8.54
CA LYS A 27 10.51 -2.22 7.19
C LYS A 27 9.58 -3.39 6.85
N ALA A 28 9.20 -4.21 7.83
CA ALA A 28 8.29 -5.34 7.62
C ALA A 28 6.83 -4.88 7.53
N LEU A 29 6.44 -3.90 8.35
CA LEU A 29 5.11 -3.31 8.34
C LEU A 29 4.86 -2.57 7.01
N THR A 30 5.80 -1.73 6.58
CA THR A 30 5.70 -0.96 5.34
C THR A 30 5.60 -1.86 4.12
N LEU A 31 6.38 -2.96 4.07
CA LEU A 31 6.31 -3.93 2.97
C LEU A 31 4.94 -4.60 2.88
N LYS A 32 4.42 -5.10 4.00
CA LYS A 32 3.08 -5.74 4.03
C LYS A 32 1.98 -4.77 3.61
N THR A 33 2.03 -3.55 4.10
CA THR A 33 1.08 -2.48 3.75
C THR A 33 1.17 -2.10 2.27
N ALA A 34 2.37 -1.95 1.73
CA ALA A 34 2.58 -1.60 0.31
C ALA A 34 2.10 -2.70 -0.64
N LEU A 35 2.37 -3.96 -0.31
CA LEU A 35 1.86 -5.11 -1.09
C LEU A 35 0.34 -5.18 -1.06
N ALA A 36 -0.29 -4.87 0.07
CA ALA A 36 -1.74 -4.82 0.18
C ALA A 36 -2.33 -3.66 -0.64
N CYS A 37 -1.70 -2.49 -0.64
CA CYS A 37 -2.05 -1.37 -1.50
C CYS A 37 -2.01 -1.77 -2.99
N GLN A 38 -0.90 -2.36 -3.43
CA GLN A 38 -0.77 -2.87 -4.79
C GLN A 38 -1.87 -3.89 -5.14
N ASN A 39 -2.11 -4.84 -4.25
CA ASN A 39 -3.11 -5.89 -4.49
C ASN A 39 -4.53 -5.32 -4.66
N TYR A 40 -4.91 -4.31 -3.87
CA TYR A 40 -6.19 -3.63 -4.03
C TYR A 40 -6.30 -2.91 -5.38
N LEU A 41 -5.24 -2.22 -5.80
CA LEU A 41 -5.19 -1.47 -7.06
C LEU A 41 -5.25 -2.36 -8.31
N ARG A 42 -4.94 -3.65 -8.21
CA ARG A 42 -5.10 -4.62 -9.32
C ARG A 42 -6.52 -4.70 -9.84
N ASN A 43 -7.52 -4.31 -9.04
CA ASN A 43 -8.92 -4.28 -9.43
C ASN A 43 -9.33 -3.03 -10.22
N TYR A 44 -8.40 -2.10 -10.47
CA TYR A 44 -8.67 -0.82 -11.11
C TYR A 44 -7.86 -0.66 -12.40
N GLU A 45 -8.33 0.23 -13.27
CA GLU A 45 -7.69 0.54 -14.55
C GLU A 45 -6.45 1.43 -14.34
N CYS A 46 -5.45 0.91 -13.71
CA CYS A 46 -4.15 1.54 -13.50
C CYS A 46 -3.02 0.51 -13.57
N GLU A 47 -1.80 1.02 -13.67
CA GLU A 47 -0.57 0.26 -13.48
C GLU A 47 0.05 0.61 -12.12
N THR A 48 0.83 -0.31 -11.58
CA THR A 48 1.54 -0.09 -10.31
C THR A 48 3.00 -0.46 -10.44
N VAL A 49 3.86 0.39 -9.91
CA VAL A 49 5.30 0.15 -9.78
C VAL A 49 5.63 0.12 -8.29
N MET A 50 6.32 -0.92 -7.86
CA MET A 50 6.76 -1.07 -6.47
C MET A 50 8.24 -0.76 -6.34
N ALA A 51 8.62 0.08 -5.37
CA ALA A 51 10.04 0.33 -5.07
C ALA A 51 10.77 -0.96 -4.63
N ARG A 52 10.08 -1.79 -3.85
CA ARG A 52 10.52 -3.13 -3.45
C ARG A 52 9.32 -4.05 -3.21
N THR A 53 9.49 -5.34 -3.48
CA THR A 53 8.49 -6.39 -3.24
C THR A 53 8.97 -7.45 -2.25
N THR A 54 10.20 -7.31 -1.78
CA THR A 54 10.86 -8.18 -0.79
C THR A 54 11.61 -7.32 0.24
N ASP A 55 12.17 -7.94 1.27
CA ASP A 55 13.05 -7.26 2.22
C ASP A 55 14.44 -7.04 1.63
N LYS A 56 14.56 -6.06 0.74
CA LYS A 56 15.81 -5.60 0.14
C LYS A 56 16.03 -4.11 0.39
N SER A 57 17.27 -3.68 0.41
CA SER A 57 17.62 -2.27 0.50
C SER A 57 17.04 -1.47 -0.66
N CYS A 58 16.46 -0.31 -0.32
CA CYS A 58 15.83 0.58 -1.29
C CYS A 58 16.03 2.03 -0.84
N THR A 59 17.13 2.64 -1.28
CA THR A 59 17.51 4.00 -0.88
C THR A 59 16.55 5.06 -1.42
N VAL A 60 16.49 6.22 -0.76
CA VAL A 60 15.71 7.36 -1.25
C VAL A 60 16.18 7.78 -2.63
N ALA A 61 17.51 7.81 -2.89
CA ALA A 61 18.06 8.16 -4.19
C ALA A 61 17.58 7.22 -5.30
N TYR A 62 17.62 5.90 -5.06
CA TYR A 62 17.07 4.91 -6.00
C TYR A 62 15.58 5.13 -6.29
N LYS A 63 14.77 5.37 -5.25
CA LYS A 63 13.34 5.64 -5.42
C LYS A 63 13.09 6.90 -6.25
N MET A 64 13.86 7.96 -6.00
CA MET A 64 13.76 9.22 -6.74
C MET A 64 14.10 9.04 -8.24
N GLU A 65 15.20 8.33 -8.54
CA GLU A 65 15.58 7.99 -9.91
C GLU A 65 14.51 7.18 -10.64
N GLU A 66 13.91 6.17 -9.96
CA GLU A 66 12.82 5.38 -10.53
C GLU A 66 11.59 6.24 -10.83
N VAL A 67 11.23 7.19 -9.96
CA VAL A 67 10.11 8.11 -10.20
C VAL A 67 10.38 9.02 -11.38
N GLU A 68 11.59 9.57 -11.51
CA GLU A 68 11.98 10.39 -12.66
C GLU A 68 11.92 9.62 -13.98
N LYS A 69 12.40 8.38 -13.97
CA LYS A 69 12.41 7.50 -15.14
C LYS A 69 11.01 7.01 -15.52
N LYS A 70 10.20 6.61 -14.54
CA LYS A 70 8.88 6.01 -14.79
C LYS A 70 7.78 7.04 -14.96
N ARG A 71 7.97 8.27 -14.50
CA ARG A 71 7.00 9.37 -14.58
C ARG A 71 5.59 8.93 -14.13
N PRO A 72 5.42 8.37 -12.93
CA PRO A 72 4.11 7.92 -12.46
C PRO A 72 3.14 9.08 -12.30
N SER A 73 1.84 8.78 -12.27
CA SER A 73 0.77 9.76 -12.05
C SER A 73 0.72 10.27 -10.60
N LEU A 74 1.20 9.46 -9.65
CA LEU A 74 1.40 9.84 -8.25
C LEU A 74 2.36 8.86 -7.54
N VAL A 75 2.86 9.29 -6.36
CA VAL A 75 3.74 8.52 -5.48
C VAL A 75 3.14 8.40 -4.10
N LEU A 76 3.07 7.17 -3.58
CA LEU A 76 2.70 6.85 -2.21
C LEU A 76 3.92 6.27 -1.50
N GLU A 77 4.54 7.01 -0.59
CA GLU A 77 5.55 6.47 0.31
C GLU A 77 4.91 6.10 1.64
N ILE A 78 5.10 4.85 2.08
CA ILE A 78 4.43 4.25 3.21
C ILE A 78 5.43 4.04 4.34
N HIS A 79 5.15 4.63 5.50
CA HIS A 79 5.95 4.59 6.72
C HIS A 79 5.12 4.33 7.97
N TYR A 80 5.83 4.07 9.07
CA TYR A 80 5.31 4.00 10.43
C TYR A 80 6.21 4.78 11.35
N ASN A 81 5.64 5.60 12.21
CA ASN A 81 6.33 6.57 13.05
C ASN A 81 6.91 5.95 14.33
N ALA A 82 7.75 6.71 15.03
CA ALA A 82 8.24 6.44 16.37
C ALA A 82 8.46 7.76 17.14
N GLY A 83 8.72 7.65 18.46
CA GLY A 83 8.96 8.80 19.34
C GLY A 83 7.82 9.07 20.32
N GLY A 84 7.04 8.02 20.68
CA GLY A 84 6.03 8.05 21.74
C GLY A 84 4.75 8.80 21.39
N GLY A 85 4.55 9.20 20.12
CA GLY A 85 3.32 9.84 19.66
C GLY A 85 2.16 8.86 19.53
N GLU A 86 0.97 9.35 19.17
CA GLU A 86 -0.23 8.56 18.89
C GLU A 86 -0.95 9.12 17.65
N GLY A 87 -1.24 8.29 16.67
CA GLY A 87 -2.06 8.67 15.53
C GLY A 87 -1.34 8.64 14.18
N CYS A 88 -2.04 9.09 13.13
CA CYS A 88 -1.53 9.13 11.76
C CYS A 88 -1.30 10.57 11.28
N GLU A 89 -0.30 10.73 10.43
CA GLU A 89 0.02 11.99 9.77
C GLU A 89 0.49 11.73 8.34
N VAL A 90 0.31 12.71 7.45
CA VAL A 90 0.73 12.57 6.06
C VAL A 90 1.50 13.81 5.64
N TYR A 91 2.71 13.61 5.16
CA TYR A 91 3.61 14.67 4.71
C TYR A 91 3.49 14.92 3.22
N TYR A 92 3.55 16.19 2.83
CA TYR A 92 3.58 16.64 1.45
C TYR A 92 4.57 17.80 1.29
N TRP A 93 5.09 18.03 0.07
CA TRP A 93 5.96 19.17 -0.15
C TRP A 93 5.19 20.49 -0.06
N HIS A 94 5.66 21.41 0.78
CA HIS A 94 4.93 22.60 1.25
C HIS A 94 4.38 23.52 0.14
N THR A 95 5.05 23.56 -1.03
CA THR A 95 4.63 24.40 -2.17
C THR A 95 3.83 23.65 -3.23
N HIS A 96 3.61 22.31 -3.06
CA HIS A 96 3.01 21.48 -4.08
C HIS A 96 1.53 21.15 -3.77
N ALA A 97 0.62 21.99 -4.27
CA ALA A 97 -0.82 21.85 -4.05
C ALA A 97 -1.41 20.47 -4.44
N PRO A 98 -1.00 19.84 -5.57
CA PRO A 98 -1.47 18.48 -5.90
C PRO A 98 -1.10 17.43 -4.84
N SER A 99 0.12 17.49 -4.28
CA SER A 99 0.52 16.61 -3.16
C SER A 99 -0.29 16.89 -1.90
N LYS A 100 -0.60 18.16 -1.60
CA LYS A 100 -1.48 18.52 -0.47
C LYS A 100 -2.86 17.88 -0.60
N SER A 101 -3.47 17.95 -1.78
CA SER A 101 -4.76 17.32 -2.06
C SER A 101 -4.70 15.79 -1.91
N LEU A 102 -3.65 15.14 -2.39
CA LEU A 102 -3.43 13.71 -2.22
C LEU A 102 -3.26 13.35 -0.73
N ALA A 103 -2.46 14.13 0.02
CA ALA A 103 -2.23 13.93 1.46
C ALA A 103 -3.54 14.00 2.25
N GLN A 104 -4.42 14.95 1.94
CA GLN A 104 -5.74 15.06 2.57
C GLN A 104 -6.60 13.82 2.35
N LYS A 105 -6.60 13.25 1.13
CA LYS A 105 -7.34 12.03 0.81
C LYS A 105 -6.77 10.81 1.54
N VAL A 106 -5.44 10.66 1.59
CA VAL A 106 -4.79 9.56 2.32
C VAL A 106 -5.09 9.66 3.81
N LEU A 107 -4.95 10.84 4.42
CA LEU A 107 -5.28 11.05 5.83
C LEU A 107 -6.74 10.71 6.13
N ALA A 108 -7.67 11.14 5.29
CA ALA A 108 -9.09 10.84 5.46
C ALA A 108 -9.39 9.33 5.45
N GLU A 109 -8.76 8.56 4.56
CA GLU A 109 -8.91 7.10 4.55
C GLU A 109 -8.27 6.43 5.77
N MET A 110 -7.13 6.93 6.27
CA MET A 110 -6.51 6.44 7.52
C MET A 110 -7.42 6.67 8.73
N VAL A 111 -8.06 7.84 8.81
CA VAL A 111 -8.98 8.20 9.92
C VAL A 111 -10.23 7.31 9.90
N LYS A 112 -10.75 6.91 8.73
CA LYS A 112 -11.86 5.96 8.62
C LYS A 112 -11.58 4.60 9.24
N LEU A 113 -10.30 4.23 9.38
CA LEU A 113 -9.88 3.02 10.10
C LEU A 113 -9.86 3.19 11.63
N GLY A 114 -10.36 4.31 12.15
CA GLY A 114 -10.35 4.64 13.57
C GLY A 114 -9.01 5.15 14.08
N GLN A 115 -8.09 5.59 13.19
CA GLN A 115 -6.82 6.17 13.62
C GLN A 115 -7.01 7.64 14.02
N LYS A 116 -6.31 8.05 15.09
CA LYS A 116 -6.29 9.45 15.54
C LYS A 116 -5.57 10.31 14.51
N SER A 117 -6.21 11.37 14.06
CA SER A 117 -5.58 12.32 13.14
C SER A 117 -4.59 13.22 13.83
N ARG A 118 -3.40 13.35 13.25
CA ARG A 118 -2.39 14.38 13.58
C ARG A 118 -2.28 15.43 12.46
N GLY A 119 -3.14 15.31 11.44
CA GLY A 119 -3.22 16.23 10.31
C GLY A 119 -2.25 15.90 9.17
N ILE A 120 -2.35 16.69 8.11
CA ILE A 120 -1.32 16.74 7.08
C ILE A 120 -0.21 17.68 7.52
N LYS A 121 1.03 17.39 7.12
CA LYS A 121 2.24 18.10 7.55
C LYS A 121 3.05 18.56 6.34
N GLU A 122 3.68 19.70 6.47
CA GLU A 122 4.57 20.21 5.44
C GLU A 122 5.96 19.56 5.53
N SER A 123 6.42 18.99 4.43
CA SER A 123 7.82 18.65 4.21
C SER A 123 8.51 19.85 3.57
N LYS A 124 9.64 20.29 4.16
CA LYS A 124 10.32 21.54 3.77
C LYS A 124 11.82 21.40 3.97
N ALA A 125 12.60 21.98 3.03
CA ALA A 125 14.05 22.05 3.15
C ALA A 125 14.47 22.84 4.41
N GLY A 126 15.58 22.45 5.03
CA GLY A 126 16.09 23.09 6.24
C GLY A 126 15.34 22.73 7.53
N THR A 127 14.45 21.75 7.50
CA THR A 127 13.75 21.22 8.66
C THR A 127 14.06 19.72 8.83
N SER A 128 13.73 19.17 10.02
CA SER A 128 13.78 17.70 10.27
C SER A 128 12.83 16.92 9.36
N TYR A 129 11.85 17.57 8.73
CA TYR A 129 10.86 16.98 7.84
C TYR A 129 11.19 17.20 6.35
N ASN A 130 12.48 17.20 5.98
CA ASN A 130 12.93 17.30 4.59
C ASN A 130 12.94 15.93 3.91
N PHE A 131 11.77 15.37 3.67
CA PHE A 131 11.63 14.05 3.05
C PHE A 131 11.91 14.11 1.54
N GLY A 132 12.88 13.30 1.07
CA GLY A 132 13.30 13.30 -0.33
C GLY A 132 12.17 13.00 -1.30
N MET A 133 11.34 12.01 -1.00
CA MET A 133 10.21 11.64 -1.87
C MET A 133 9.12 12.71 -1.92
N CYS A 134 8.90 13.46 -0.84
CA CYS A 134 7.99 14.63 -0.87
C CYS A 134 8.61 15.77 -1.69
N ARG A 135 9.92 16.05 -1.50
CA ARG A 135 10.64 17.11 -2.21
C ARG A 135 10.65 16.89 -3.72
N GLN A 136 10.71 15.65 -4.17
CA GLN A 136 10.70 15.31 -5.58
C GLN A 136 9.47 15.87 -6.33
N ALA A 137 8.34 16.07 -5.62
CA ALA A 137 7.17 16.71 -6.20
C ALA A 137 7.46 18.13 -6.75
N ALA A 138 8.39 18.87 -6.11
CA ALA A 138 8.77 20.21 -6.56
C ALA A 138 9.52 20.20 -7.89
N THR A 139 10.32 19.16 -8.15
CA THR A 139 11.16 19.06 -9.36
C THR A 139 10.48 18.33 -10.51
N THR A 140 9.64 17.34 -10.19
CA THR A 140 9.00 16.49 -11.21
C THR A 140 7.58 16.93 -11.54
N GLY A 141 6.92 17.71 -10.68
CA GLY A 141 5.48 18.02 -10.76
C GLY A 141 4.58 16.85 -10.44
N ILE A 142 5.14 15.71 -9.99
CA ILE A 142 4.38 14.50 -9.70
C ILE A 142 3.89 14.54 -8.24
N PRO A 143 2.56 14.39 -7.98
CA PRO A 143 2.04 14.34 -6.63
C PRO A 143 2.68 13.22 -5.82
N SER A 144 3.38 13.58 -4.74
CA SER A 144 4.13 12.66 -3.89
C SER A 144 3.83 12.93 -2.42
N ILE A 145 3.56 11.88 -1.65
CA ILE A 145 3.31 11.96 -0.20
C ILE A 145 4.12 10.91 0.54
N LEU A 146 4.37 11.18 1.84
CA LEU A 146 4.84 10.20 2.80
C LEU A 146 3.80 10.09 3.91
N GLY A 147 3.26 8.91 4.11
CA GLY A 147 2.24 8.67 5.13
C GLY A 147 2.76 7.83 6.28
N GLU A 148 2.53 8.32 7.49
CA GLU A 148 2.84 7.71 8.77
C GLU A 148 1.53 7.25 9.43
N TYR A 149 1.20 5.95 9.33
CA TYR A 149 -0.10 5.49 9.81
C TYR A 149 -0.19 5.38 11.33
N ALA A 150 0.88 4.98 12.01
CA ALA A 150 0.88 4.64 13.43
C ALA A 150 2.27 4.74 14.01
N PHE A 151 2.39 5.00 15.31
CA PHE A 151 3.64 4.95 16.05
C PHE A 151 3.90 3.52 16.52
N VAL A 152 5.03 2.94 16.10
CA VAL A 152 5.39 1.54 16.43
C VAL A 152 5.68 1.34 17.92
N ASP A 153 5.96 2.40 18.64
CA ASP A 153 6.28 2.43 20.08
C ASP A 153 5.11 2.90 20.97
N ASN A 154 3.91 3.05 20.39
CA ASN A 154 2.70 3.41 21.13
C ASN A 154 1.73 2.22 21.20
N ALA A 155 1.32 1.82 22.41
CA ALA A 155 0.48 0.63 22.63
C ALA A 155 -0.89 0.71 21.93
N LYS A 156 -1.53 1.90 21.88
CA LYS A 156 -2.83 2.08 21.20
C LYS A 156 -2.67 1.94 19.68
N ASP A 157 -1.58 2.47 19.14
CA ASP A 157 -1.27 2.37 17.73
C ASP A 157 -0.84 0.96 17.33
N GLN A 158 -0.04 0.28 18.18
CA GLN A 158 0.30 -1.13 18.02
C GLN A 158 -0.94 -2.02 17.92
N ALA A 159 -1.99 -1.73 18.72
CA ALA A 159 -3.25 -2.46 18.63
C ALA A 159 -3.93 -2.34 17.25
N LYS A 160 -3.60 -1.31 16.45
CA LYS A 160 -4.15 -1.06 15.12
C LYS A 160 -3.30 -1.64 13.97
N ILE A 161 -2.10 -2.20 14.29
CA ILE A 161 -1.17 -2.75 13.31
C ILE A 161 -0.70 -4.17 13.65
N ASN A 162 -1.32 -4.82 14.62
CA ASN A 162 -0.87 -6.09 15.21
C ASN A 162 -1.30 -7.36 14.45
N SER A 163 -1.90 -7.22 13.26
CA SER A 163 -2.29 -8.36 12.42
C SER A 163 -2.19 -8.02 10.93
N ASP A 164 -2.01 -9.05 10.10
CA ASP A 164 -1.98 -8.90 8.65
C ASP A 164 -3.28 -8.32 8.08
N ALA A 165 -4.42 -8.63 8.69
CA ALA A 165 -5.72 -8.05 8.30
C ALA A 165 -5.76 -6.53 8.51
N LYS A 166 -5.20 -6.03 9.63
CA LYS A 166 -5.10 -4.60 9.91
C LYS A 166 -4.11 -3.90 8.98
N LEU A 167 -2.94 -4.49 8.74
CA LEU A 167 -1.97 -3.95 7.76
C LEU A 167 -2.55 -3.91 6.34
N ARG A 168 -3.34 -4.92 5.97
CA ARG A 168 -4.07 -4.94 4.71
C ARG A 168 -5.06 -3.77 4.62
N ALA A 169 -5.85 -3.54 5.67
CA ALA A 169 -6.79 -2.42 5.70
C ALA A 169 -6.08 -1.07 5.53
N VAL A 170 -4.88 -0.90 6.12
CA VAL A 170 -4.05 0.30 5.93
C VAL A 170 -3.61 0.42 4.47
N GLY A 171 -3.11 -0.64 3.85
CA GLY A 171 -2.74 -0.64 2.44
C GLY A 171 -3.91 -0.30 1.52
N GLU A 172 -5.09 -0.86 1.81
CA GLU A 172 -6.32 -0.52 1.08
C GLU A 172 -6.74 0.94 1.26
N ALA A 173 -6.47 1.56 2.42
CA ALA A 173 -6.73 2.99 2.64
C ALA A 173 -5.89 3.87 1.71
N TYR A 174 -4.59 3.61 1.57
CA TYR A 174 -3.74 4.29 0.59
C TYR A 174 -4.27 4.09 -0.84
N ALA A 175 -4.65 2.87 -1.19
CA ALA A 175 -5.18 2.54 -2.50
C ALA A 175 -6.50 3.27 -2.81
N LYS A 176 -7.45 3.29 -1.86
CA LYS A 176 -8.72 4.02 -1.97
C LYS A 176 -8.50 5.51 -2.18
N ALA A 177 -7.53 6.10 -1.47
CA ALA A 177 -7.17 7.50 -1.66
C ALA A 177 -6.64 7.76 -3.08
N ALA A 178 -5.77 6.89 -3.61
CA ALA A 178 -5.25 6.99 -4.98
C ALA A 178 -6.37 6.81 -6.02
N VAL A 179 -7.27 5.84 -5.82
CA VAL A 179 -8.46 5.63 -6.68
C VAL A 179 -9.32 6.89 -6.73
N SER A 180 -9.63 7.47 -5.56
CA SER A 180 -10.42 8.71 -5.47
C SER A 180 -9.68 9.91 -6.07
N TYR A 181 -8.36 9.99 -5.91
CA TYR A 181 -7.55 11.10 -6.41
C TYR A 181 -7.47 11.12 -7.94
N LEU A 182 -7.25 9.94 -8.56
CA LEU A 182 -7.10 9.79 -10.01
C LEU A 182 -8.44 9.51 -10.72
N GLY A 183 -9.55 9.34 -10.01
CA GLY A 183 -10.84 8.98 -10.62
C GLY A 183 -10.81 7.61 -11.31
N LEU A 184 -10.10 6.63 -10.75
CA LEU A 184 -9.91 5.32 -11.38
C LEU A 184 -11.21 4.53 -11.47
N LYS A 185 -11.44 3.91 -12.61
CA LYS A 185 -12.54 2.95 -12.81
C LYS A 185 -12.11 1.56 -12.36
N LYS A 186 -13.04 0.80 -11.81
CA LYS A 186 -12.83 -0.64 -11.62
C LYS A 186 -12.70 -1.32 -12.97
N LYS A 187 -11.83 -2.30 -13.06
CA LYS A 187 -11.80 -3.19 -14.21
C LYS A 187 -13.15 -3.89 -14.33
N ALA A 188 -13.65 -4.03 -15.55
CA ALA A 188 -14.78 -4.90 -15.80
C ALA A 188 -14.42 -6.31 -15.30
N VAL A 189 -15.31 -6.91 -14.52
CA VAL A 189 -15.20 -8.33 -14.21
C VAL A 189 -15.52 -9.03 -15.53
N GLU A 190 -14.49 -9.56 -16.22
CA GLU A 190 -14.79 -10.46 -17.31
C GLU A 190 -15.63 -11.61 -16.71
N PRO A 191 -16.83 -11.88 -17.27
CA PRO A 191 -17.56 -13.06 -16.86
C PRO A 191 -16.61 -14.25 -17.05
N ALA A 192 -16.45 -15.06 -16.00
CA ALA A 192 -15.62 -16.25 -16.07
C ALA A 192 -15.97 -16.96 -17.38
N LYS A 193 -14.99 -17.06 -18.31
CA LYS A 193 -15.18 -17.76 -19.57
C LYS A 193 -15.70 -19.15 -19.17
N PRO A 194 -16.89 -19.59 -19.61
CA PRO A 194 -17.37 -20.88 -19.24
C PRO A 194 -16.26 -21.87 -19.65
N SER A 195 -15.70 -22.56 -18.70
CA SER A 195 -14.76 -23.64 -18.96
C SER A 195 -15.48 -24.57 -19.91
N GLY A 196 -14.93 -24.71 -21.12
CA GLY A 196 -15.58 -25.41 -22.24
C GLY A 196 -16.24 -26.68 -21.74
N GLY A 197 -17.49 -26.89 -22.15
CA GLY A 197 -18.35 -27.96 -21.70
C GLY A 197 -17.68 -29.34 -21.89
N GLY A 198 -17.02 -29.76 -20.83
CA GLY A 198 -16.79 -31.18 -20.60
C GLY A 198 -18.12 -31.71 -20.06
N SER A 199 -18.73 -32.61 -20.78
CA SER A 199 -19.88 -33.42 -20.37
C SER A 199 -19.71 -33.76 -18.88
N ALA A 200 -20.64 -33.35 -18.05
CA ALA A 200 -20.68 -33.69 -16.62
C ALA A 200 -20.96 -35.22 -16.53
N GLY A 201 -19.92 -36.02 -16.63
CA GLY A 201 -19.98 -37.42 -16.22
C GLY A 201 -20.14 -37.44 -14.71
N ALA A 202 -21.18 -38.10 -14.19
CA ALA A 202 -21.37 -38.28 -12.77
C ALA A 202 -20.11 -38.92 -12.16
N ILE A 203 -19.52 -38.25 -11.16
CA ILE A 203 -18.37 -38.78 -10.43
C ILE A 203 -18.87 -39.91 -9.55
N ALA A 204 -18.42 -41.14 -9.79
CA ALA A 204 -18.81 -42.28 -8.98
C ALA A 204 -18.24 -42.16 -7.54
N VAL A 205 -18.99 -42.65 -6.57
CA VAL A 205 -18.54 -42.71 -5.18
C VAL A 205 -17.23 -43.52 -5.11
N GLY A 206 -16.18 -42.93 -4.54
CA GLY A 206 -14.84 -43.49 -4.45
C GLY A 206 -13.84 -43.00 -5.51
N SER A 207 -14.24 -42.12 -6.44
CA SER A 207 -13.34 -41.51 -7.40
C SER A 207 -12.37 -40.50 -6.76
N THR A 208 -11.10 -40.56 -7.16
CA THR A 208 -10.10 -39.57 -6.75
C THR A 208 -10.19 -38.37 -7.65
N VAL A 209 -10.49 -37.21 -7.07
CA VAL A 209 -10.53 -35.94 -7.81
C VAL A 209 -9.21 -35.18 -7.58
N LYS A 210 -8.49 -34.89 -8.66
CA LYS A 210 -7.27 -34.08 -8.60
C LYS A 210 -7.65 -32.60 -8.72
N VAL A 211 -7.53 -31.84 -7.63
CA VAL A 211 -7.78 -30.40 -7.62
C VAL A 211 -6.46 -29.68 -7.90
N SER A 212 -6.33 -29.04 -9.05
CA SER A 212 -5.18 -28.22 -9.40
C SER A 212 -5.47 -26.74 -9.17
N GLY A 213 -4.57 -26.05 -8.46
CA GLY A 213 -4.59 -24.57 -8.37
C GLY A 213 -5.15 -23.94 -7.09
N ALA A 214 -5.56 -24.70 -6.08
CA ALA A 214 -5.95 -24.14 -4.79
C ALA A 214 -5.05 -24.63 -3.65
N LYS A 215 -4.55 -23.71 -2.82
CA LYS A 215 -3.90 -24.05 -1.54
C LYS A 215 -4.98 -24.10 -0.46
N TYR A 216 -5.27 -25.28 0.05
CA TYR A 216 -6.15 -25.46 1.20
C TYR A 216 -5.35 -25.57 2.49
N ALA A 217 -5.83 -24.94 3.56
CA ALA A 217 -5.29 -25.19 4.89
C ALA A 217 -5.75 -26.60 5.36
N THR A 218 -4.87 -27.33 6.01
CA THR A 218 -5.18 -28.63 6.63
C THR A 218 -6.38 -28.52 7.56
N GLY A 219 -7.43 -29.28 7.32
CA GLY A 219 -8.63 -29.35 8.21
C GLY A 219 -9.94 -28.85 7.59
N GLN A 220 -9.98 -28.47 6.31
CA GLN A 220 -11.26 -28.11 5.66
C GLN A 220 -11.90 -29.34 4.99
N THR A 221 -13.17 -29.57 5.31
CA THR A 221 -14.01 -30.58 4.65
C THR A 221 -14.66 -29.94 3.42
N LEU A 222 -14.51 -30.56 2.25
CA LEU A 222 -15.21 -30.16 1.03
C LEU A 222 -16.56 -30.89 1.00
N SER A 223 -17.66 -30.15 0.99
CA SER A 223 -18.97 -30.68 0.66
C SER A 223 -19.21 -30.45 -0.83
N LEU A 224 -19.43 -31.53 -1.59
CA LEU A 224 -19.93 -31.45 -2.95
C LEU A 224 -21.45 -31.27 -2.87
N ILE A 225 -21.94 -30.17 -3.42
CA ILE A 225 -23.36 -29.94 -3.69
C ILE A 225 -23.65 -30.37 -5.13
#